data_55e995e694aecde87d83edea3554610d
#
_entry.id   55e995e694aecde87d83edea3554610d
#
_cell.length_a   1.000
_cell.length_b   1.000
_cell.length_c   1.000
_cell.angle_alpha   90.00
_cell.angle_beta   90.00
_cell.angle_gamma   90.00
#
_symmetry.space_group_name_H-M   'P 1'
#
loop_
_entity.id
_entity.type
_entity.pdbx_description
1 polymer ?
#
loop_
_entity_poly.entity_id
_entity_poly.type
_entity_poly.pdbx_seq_one_letter_code
_entity_poly.pdbx_strand_id
1 'polypeptide(L)'
;ELQNGDNVFAIHGLNRSTGSSDFLVDVSLEASVTGSGPLSFGYLSSPTPGLPNSESTTPGPVIQNVSHFPAQQPLSLENIEVTAEVEPRLAAITTVNLVYRVDFGAEVVIPMTAGAGGYAATIPSSVYRSGDMVRWYVSASDVDGNVGRAPIFLDRTGNNQSPEYFGTVIRDARLAAQLPIFQWFAQSESAANTR
;
A
#
# COMPACT_ATOMS: atom_id res chain seq x y z
N GLU A 1 24.82 -20.67 6.55
CA GLU A 1 24.79 -20.44 8.01
C GLU A 1 25.34 -19.05 8.30
N LEU A 2 24.67 -18.29 9.15
CA LEU A 2 25.13 -17.00 9.62
C LEU A 2 26.28 -17.22 10.61
N GLN A 3 27.31 -16.38 10.51
CA GLN A 3 28.48 -16.47 11.39
C GLN A 3 28.45 -15.33 12.42
N ASN A 4 29.19 -15.49 13.52
CA ASN A 4 29.42 -14.39 14.44
C ASN A 4 30.22 -13.30 13.74
N GLY A 5 29.69 -12.08 13.70
CA GLY A 5 30.26 -10.93 13.03
C GLY A 5 29.42 -10.50 11.82
N ASP A 6 30.06 -9.80 10.91
CA ASP A 6 29.40 -9.26 9.74
C ASP A 6 29.02 -10.35 8.76
N ASN A 7 27.74 -10.39 8.37
CA ASN A 7 27.20 -11.28 7.34
C ASN A 7 26.69 -10.41 6.19
N VAL A 8 27.11 -10.77 4.97
CA VAL A 8 26.69 -10.05 3.77
C VAL A 8 25.66 -10.89 3.03
N PHE A 9 24.47 -10.33 2.83
CA PHE A 9 23.45 -10.87 1.97
C PHE A 9 23.41 -10.04 0.69
N ALA A 10 23.66 -10.68 -0.44
CA ALA A 10 23.68 -10.03 -1.75
C ALA A 10 22.66 -10.68 -2.69
N ILE A 11 21.85 -9.85 -3.33
CA ILE A 11 20.93 -10.28 -4.39
C ILE A 11 21.43 -9.72 -5.71
N HIS A 12 21.65 -10.60 -6.67
CA HIS A 12 22.01 -10.22 -8.02
C HIS A 12 20.78 -10.26 -8.92
N GLY A 13 20.20 -9.12 -9.17
CA GLY A 13 19.14 -8.95 -10.16
C GLY A 13 19.71 -8.74 -11.56
N LEU A 14 19.24 -9.53 -12.51
CA LEU A 14 19.61 -9.40 -13.93
C LEU A 14 18.44 -8.79 -14.69
N ASN A 15 18.66 -7.61 -15.25
CA ASN A 15 17.73 -6.99 -16.18
C ASN A 15 18.25 -7.09 -17.63
N ARG A 16 17.35 -7.10 -18.60
CA ARG A 16 17.68 -7.23 -20.02
C ARG A 16 18.57 -6.08 -20.52
N SER A 17 18.42 -4.90 -19.94
CA SER A 17 19.25 -3.73 -20.27
C SER A 17 19.32 -2.76 -19.09
N THR A 18 20.34 -1.92 -19.05
CA THR A 18 20.51 -0.87 -18.03
C THR A 18 19.48 0.25 -18.10
N GLY A 19 18.71 0.34 -19.16
CA GLY A 19 17.64 1.33 -19.34
C GLY A 19 16.22 0.76 -19.11
N SER A 20 16.08 -0.49 -18.71
CA SER A 20 14.78 -1.09 -18.41
C SER A 20 14.31 -0.66 -17.01
N SER A 21 13.10 -0.14 -16.93
CA SER A 21 12.47 0.36 -15.69
C SER A 21 11.57 -0.67 -15.00
N ASP A 22 11.49 -1.88 -15.52
CA ASP A 22 10.55 -2.93 -15.13
C ASP A 22 11.17 -4.01 -14.22
N PHE A 23 12.29 -3.70 -13.58
CA PHE A 23 12.92 -4.60 -12.63
C PHE A 23 12.45 -4.27 -11.19
N LEU A 24 11.62 -5.13 -10.64
CA LEU A 24 11.20 -5.08 -9.24
C LEU A 24 11.82 -6.26 -8.48
N VAL A 25 12.49 -5.98 -7.37
CA VAL A 25 12.93 -6.99 -6.41
C VAL A 25 12.22 -6.71 -5.09
N ASP A 26 11.35 -7.62 -4.70
CA ASP A 26 10.76 -7.65 -3.37
C ASP A 26 11.44 -8.78 -2.58
N VAL A 27 12.10 -8.40 -1.49
CA VAL A 27 12.89 -9.35 -0.69
C VAL A 27 12.45 -9.30 0.75
N SER A 28 12.01 -10.44 1.26
CA SER A 28 11.81 -10.67 2.68
C SER A 28 12.99 -11.46 3.23
N LEU A 29 13.66 -10.93 4.24
CA LEU A 29 14.70 -11.63 4.99
C LEU A 29 14.20 -11.88 6.41
N GLU A 30 14.04 -13.15 6.76
CA GLU A 30 13.71 -13.58 8.11
C GLU A 30 14.95 -14.16 8.78
N ALA A 31 15.26 -13.70 9.98
CA ALA A 31 16.32 -14.27 10.81
C ALA A 31 15.78 -14.62 12.20
N SER A 32 16.04 -15.83 12.64
CA SER A 32 15.80 -16.23 14.03
C SER A 32 17.12 -16.23 14.81
N VAL A 33 17.16 -15.51 15.93
CA VAL A 33 18.33 -15.44 16.80
C VAL A 33 18.03 -16.23 18.08
N THR A 34 18.83 -17.23 18.35
CA THR A 34 18.82 -17.96 19.63
C THR A 34 19.78 -17.28 20.59
N GLY A 35 19.33 -16.20 21.21
CA GLY A 35 20.12 -15.42 22.17
C GLY A 35 19.24 -14.78 23.24
N SER A 36 19.81 -14.51 24.42
CA SER A 36 19.11 -14.01 25.59
C SER A 36 19.01 -12.47 25.65
N GLY A 37 19.26 -11.75 24.56
CA GLY A 37 19.12 -10.30 24.45
C GLY A 37 17.80 -9.87 23.83
N PRO A 38 17.34 -8.64 24.06
CA PRO A 38 16.19 -8.10 23.33
C PRO A 38 16.52 -8.08 21.83
N LEU A 39 15.64 -8.70 21.03
CA LEU A 39 15.75 -8.66 19.57
C LEU A 39 15.43 -7.25 19.11
N SER A 40 16.39 -6.62 18.44
CA SER A 40 16.16 -5.35 17.76
C SER A 40 15.93 -5.64 16.27
N PHE A 41 14.72 -5.43 15.81
CA PHE A 41 14.39 -5.51 14.40
C PHE A 41 14.40 -4.11 13.81
N GLY A 42 15.05 -3.95 12.68
CA GLY A 42 15.07 -2.67 11.98
C GLY A 42 15.04 -2.85 10.48
N TYR A 43 14.43 -1.90 9.79
CA TYR A 43 14.43 -1.82 8.34
C TYR A 43 15.33 -0.69 7.89
N LEU A 44 16.06 -0.88 6.82
CA LEU A 44 16.87 0.16 6.24
C LEU A 44 16.01 1.02 5.33
N SER A 45 16.07 2.33 5.51
CA SER A 45 15.37 3.30 4.67
C SER A 45 15.96 3.39 3.26
N SER A 46 17.21 2.95 3.09
CA SER A 46 17.92 2.93 1.81
C SER A 46 18.87 1.75 1.75
N PRO A 47 19.04 1.12 0.60
CA PRO A 47 20.05 0.07 0.43
C PRO A 47 21.45 0.66 0.53
N THR A 48 22.35 -0.04 1.24
CA THR A 48 23.74 0.38 1.45
C THR A 48 24.74 -0.68 0.96
N PRO A 49 24.74 -1.04 -0.34
CA PRO A 49 25.64 -2.08 -0.86
C PRO A 49 27.11 -1.71 -0.63
N GLY A 50 27.87 -2.57 0.06
CA GLY A 50 29.30 -2.38 0.31
C GLY A 50 29.64 -1.32 1.37
N LEU A 51 28.66 -0.80 2.08
CA LEU A 51 28.83 0.15 3.19
C LEU A 51 28.17 -0.39 4.45
N PRO A 52 28.56 0.07 5.66
CA PRO A 52 27.78 -0.21 6.87
C PRO A 52 26.33 0.22 6.72
N ASN A 53 25.43 -0.57 7.26
CA ASN A 53 24.01 -0.24 7.24
C ASN A 53 23.77 1.12 7.92
N SER A 54 22.93 1.96 7.29
CA SER A 54 22.42 3.17 7.90
C SER A 54 21.55 2.83 9.13
N GLU A 55 21.19 3.84 9.90
CA GLU A 55 20.29 3.66 11.04
C GLU A 55 19.00 2.95 10.60
N SER A 56 18.61 1.94 11.37
CA SER A 56 17.39 1.20 11.12
C SER A 56 16.16 2.04 11.50
N THR A 57 15.16 2.00 10.66
CA THR A 57 13.84 2.55 10.99
C THR A 57 12.97 1.44 11.61
N THR A 58 12.19 1.80 12.62
CA THR A 58 11.22 0.88 13.20
C THR A 58 10.01 0.80 12.27
N PRO A 59 9.65 -0.39 11.76
CA PRO A 59 8.50 -0.51 10.89
C PRO A 59 7.21 -0.40 11.69
N GLY A 60 6.22 0.25 11.11
CA GLY A 60 4.85 0.26 11.62
C GLY A 60 4.14 -1.09 11.44
N PRO A 61 2.86 -1.15 11.81
CA PRO A 61 2.01 -2.32 11.64
C PRO A 61 2.00 -2.83 10.19
N VAL A 62 1.84 -4.15 10.02
CA VAL A 62 1.70 -4.77 8.70
C VAL A 62 0.24 -4.73 8.29
N ILE A 63 -0.02 -4.26 7.08
CA ILE A 63 -1.35 -4.22 6.50
C ILE A 63 -1.36 -5.15 5.30
N GLN A 64 -2.26 -6.12 5.29
CA GLN A 64 -2.37 -7.13 4.23
C GLN A 64 -3.83 -7.45 3.93
N ASN A 65 -4.07 -8.22 2.88
CA ASN A 65 -5.40 -8.66 2.46
C ASN A 65 -6.41 -7.51 2.32
N VAL A 66 -5.94 -6.35 1.82
CA VAL A 66 -6.83 -5.22 1.55
C VAL A 66 -7.77 -5.59 0.41
N SER A 67 -9.05 -5.55 0.69
CA SER A 67 -10.09 -5.86 -0.28
C SER A 67 -11.24 -4.87 -0.20
N HIS A 68 -12.13 -4.90 -1.19
CA HIS A 68 -13.31 -4.06 -1.19
C HIS A 68 -14.54 -4.81 -1.70
N PHE A 69 -15.70 -4.38 -1.24
CA PHE A 69 -16.99 -4.88 -1.70
C PHE A 69 -17.90 -3.69 -2.11
N PRO A 70 -18.59 -3.73 -3.25
CA PRO A 70 -18.62 -4.82 -4.24
C PRO A 70 -17.26 -5.06 -4.89
N ALA A 71 -16.87 -6.33 -5.08
CA ALA A 71 -15.57 -6.71 -5.67
C ALA A 71 -15.46 -6.34 -7.17
N GLN A 72 -16.59 -6.22 -7.84
CA GLN A 72 -16.69 -5.63 -9.18
C GLN A 72 -17.02 -4.15 -9.06
N GLN A 73 -16.93 -3.42 -10.17
CA GLN A 73 -17.20 -1.99 -10.22
C GLN A 73 -18.52 -1.62 -9.54
N PRO A 74 -18.46 -0.83 -8.44
CA PRO A 74 -19.68 -0.42 -7.73
C PRO A 74 -20.56 0.47 -8.59
N LEU A 75 -21.85 0.46 -8.31
CA LEU A 75 -22.80 1.43 -8.86
C LEU A 75 -22.81 2.70 -8.00
N SER A 76 -23.29 3.81 -8.57
CA SER A 76 -23.31 5.12 -7.89
C SER A 76 -24.18 5.21 -6.62
N LEU A 77 -25.01 4.19 -6.35
CA LEU A 77 -25.82 4.11 -5.14
C LEU A 77 -25.34 3.02 -4.17
N GLU A 78 -24.30 2.31 -4.48
CA GLU A 78 -23.71 1.27 -3.64
C GLU A 78 -22.54 1.85 -2.86
N ASN A 79 -22.52 1.64 -1.54
CA ASN A 79 -21.39 1.98 -0.72
C ASN A 79 -20.19 1.04 -1.04
N ILE A 80 -18.98 1.55 -0.88
CA ILE A 80 -17.76 0.73 -0.99
C ILE A 80 -17.30 0.41 0.43
N GLU A 81 -17.42 -0.84 0.84
CA GLU A 81 -16.81 -1.34 2.06
C GLU A 81 -15.38 -1.76 1.77
N VAL A 82 -14.43 -1.26 2.53
CA VAL A 82 -13.01 -1.64 2.44
C VAL A 82 -12.64 -2.39 3.71
N THR A 83 -12.01 -3.54 3.53
CA THR A 83 -11.52 -4.38 4.62
C THR A 83 -10.01 -4.56 4.52
N ALA A 84 -9.36 -4.75 5.67
CA ALA A 84 -7.92 -5.01 5.75
C ALA A 84 -7.59 -5.84 6.99
N GLU A 85 -6.61 -6.71 6.88
CA GLU A 85 -5.97 -7.34 8.04
C GLU A 85 -4.78 -6.48 8.47
N VAL A 86 -4.69 -6.21 9.77
CA VAL A 86 -3.61 -5.39 10.32
C VAL A 86 -3.00 -6.11 11.51
N GLU A 87 -1.70 -6.36 11.43
CA GLU A 87 -0.94 -7.04 12.46
C GLU A 87 0.08 -6.10 13.11
N PRO A 88 0.22 -6.12 14.44
CA PRO A 88 1.28 -5.37 15.10
C PRO A 88 2.64 -5.98 14.76
N ARG A 89 3.66 -5.15 14.60
CA ARG A 89 5.05 -5.61 14.46
C ARG A 89 5.77 -5.67 15.80
N LEU A 90 6.10 -4.53 16.36
CA LEU A 90 6.89 -4.39 17.58
C LEU A 90 6.06 -3.80 18.72
N ALA A 91 5.04 -3.01 18.40
CA ALA A 91 4.21 -2.31 19.35
C ALA A 91 2.72 -2.45 19.01
N ALA A 92 1.87 -2.24 20.00
CA ALA A 92 0.42 -2.37 19.83
C ALA A 92 -0.13 -1.33 18.86
N ILE A 93 -1.10 -1.72 18.04
CA ILE A 93 -1.80 -0.84 17.10
C ILE A 93 -2.64 0.17 17.89
N THR A 94 -2.54 1.45 17.53
CA THR A 94 -3.36 2.54 18.10
C THR A 94 -4.46 2.99 17.16
N THR A 95 -4.15 3.15 15.87
CA THR A 95 -5.10 3.63 14.87
C THR A 95 -5.00 2.85 13.58
N VAL A 96 -6.15 2.62 12.96
CA VAL A 96 -6.23 2.11 11.59
C VAL A 96 -7.19 3.00 10.84
N ASN A 97 -6.74 3.57 9.72
CA ASN A 97 -7.50 4.52 8.93
C ASN A 97 -7.59 4.09 7.47
N LEU A 98 -8.75 4.22 6.90
CA LEU A 98 -8.97 4.24 5.47
C LEU A 98 -8.84 5.69 5.00
N VAL A 99 -7.91 5.95 4.08
CA VAL A 99 -7.77 7.26 3.43
C VAL A 99 -8.19 7.12 1.99
N TYR A 100 -9.19 7.88 1.58
CA TYR A 100 -9.71 7.82 0.22
C TYR A 100 -9.79 9.20 -0.43
N ARG A 101 -9.86 9.20 -1.75
CA ARG A 101 -10.16 10.38 -2.57
C ARG A 101 -11.00 10.01 -3.77
N VAL A 102 -11.80 10.94 -4.24
CA VAL A 102 -12.57 10.82 -5.48
C VAL A 102 -11.86 11.65 -6.54
N ASP A 103 -11.62 11.07 -7.69
CA ASP A 103 -10.85 11.67 -8.79
C ASP A 103 -9.53 12.29 -8.28
N PHE A 104 -9.33 13.57 -8.50
CA PHE A 104 -8.16 14.32 -8.05
C PHE A 104 -8.47 15.23 -6.86
N GLY A 105 -9.60 15.00 -6.19
CA GLY A 105 -10.03 15.74 -5.00
C GLY A 105 -9.11 15.54 -3.79
N ALA A 106 -9.40 16.22 -2.69
CA ALA A 106 -8.67 16.07 -1.43
C ALA A 106 -8.85 14.67 -0.82
N GLU A 107 -7.87 14.23 -0.06
CA GLU A 107 -7.97 13.01 0.74
C GLU A 107 -8.93 13.19 1.92
N VAL A 108 -9.71 12.17 2.19
CA VAL A 108 -10.62 12.06 3.33
C VAL A 108 -10.23 10.86 4.16
N VAL A 109 -10.16 11.03 5.47
CA VAL A 109 -9.76 9.98 6.42
C VAL A 109 -10.99 9.44 7.12
N ILE A 110 -11.16 8.13 7.15
CA ILE A 110 -12.20 7.41 7.90
C ILE A 110 -11.51 6.42 8.85
N PRO A 111 -11.73 6.51 10.18
CA PRO A 111 -11.27 5.48 11.09
C PRO A 111 -11.91 4.12 10.74
N MET A 112 -11.09 3.07 10.70
CA MET A 112 -11.57 1.71 10.47
C MET A 112 -11.94 1.05 11.80
N THR A 113 -13.01 0.28 11.79
CA THR A 113 -13.50 -0.45 12.96
C THR A 113 -12.97 -1.87 12.96
N ALA A 114 -12.43 -2.32 14.09
CA ALA A 114 -11.99 -3.70 14.28
C ALA A 114 -13.19 -4.65 14.36
N GLY A 115 -13.07 -5.81 13.72
CA GLY A 115 -14.07 -6.88 13.73
C GLY A 115 -13.41 -8.26 13.64
N ALA A 116 -14.20 -9.31 13.57
CA ALA A 116 -13.73 -10.71 13.52
C ALA A 116 -12.86 -11.03 12.28
N GLY A 117 -13.01 -10.27 11.19
CA GLY A 117 -12.27 -10.44 9.94
C GLY A 117 -11.20 -9.36 9.70
N GLY A 118 -10.75 -8.65 10.73
CA GLY A 118 -9.81 -7.55 10.60
C GLY A 118 -10.48 -6.19 10.81
N TYR A 119 -10.08 -5.19 10.03
CA TYR A 119 -10.59 -3.83 10.11
C TYR A 119 -11.46 -3.51 8.90
N ALA A 120 -12.54 -2.75 9.10
CA ALA A 120 -13.45 -2.35 8.03
C ALA A 120 -13.83 -0.87 8.14
N ALA A 121 -14.02 -0.23 6.97
CA ALA A 121 -14.63 1.09 6.87
C ALA A 121 -15.39 1.21 5.54
N THR A 122 -16.37 2.13 5.51
CA THR A 122 -17.24 2.33 4.36
C THR A 122 -17.05 3.70 3.74
N ILE A 123 -16.77 3.75 2.42
CA ILE A 123 -16.86 4.96 1.61
C ILE A 123 -18.31 5.10 1.17
N PRO A 124 -19.03 6.14 1.62
CA PRO A 124 -20.46 6.26 1.33
C PRO A 124 -20.71 6.63 -0.13
N SER A 125 -21.75 6.08 -0.71
CA SER A 125 -22.15 6.35 -2.10
C SER A 125 -22.51 7.81 -2.40
N SER A 126 -22.74 8.61 -1.36
CA SER A 126 -23.06 10.03 -1.49
C SER A 126 -21.87 10.90 -1.93
N VAL A 127 -20.63 10.38 -1.88
CA VAL A 127 -19.42 11.15 -2.19
C VAL A 127 -18.96 11.01 -3.63
N TYR A 128 -19.55 10.13 -4.42
CA TYR A 128 -19.16 9.85 -5.81
C TYR A 128 -20.35 9.68 -6.74
N ARG A 129 -20.09 9.69 -8.03
CA ARG A 129 -21.06 9.53 -9.13
C ARG A 129 -20.59 8.49 -10.13
N SER A 130 -21.47 8.10 -11.04
CA SER A 130 -21.11 7.25 -12.18
C SER A 130 -19.98 7.86 -13.00
N GLY A 131 -18.93 7.09 -13.20
CA GLY A 131 -17.75 7.48 -13.95
C GLY A 131 -16.59 7.97 -13.07
N ASP A 132 -16.84 8.30 -11.80
CA ASP A 132 -15.81 8.76 -10.90
C ASP A 132 -14.81 7.65 -10.56
N MET A 133 -13.55 8.01 -10.38
CA MET A 133 -12.46 7.17 -9.90
C MET A 133 -12.33 7.31 -8.39
N VAL A 134 -12.62 6.26 -7.66
CA VAL A 134 -12.44 6.22 -6.20
C VAL A 134 -11.14 5.48 -5.89
N ARG A 135 -10.24 6.14 -5.17
CA ARG A 135 -8.93 5.60 -4.80
C ARG A 135 -8.74 5.65 -3.30
N TRP A 136 -8.04 4.66 -2.76
CA TRP A 136 -7.81 4.59 -1.31
C TRP A 136 -6.51 3.88 -0.97
N TYR A 137 -6.05 4.12 0.25
CA TYR A 137 -5.06 3.31 0.94
C TYR A 137 -5.47 3.12 2.40
N VAL A 138 -4.90 2.11 3.02
CA VAL A 138 -5.05 1.88 4.46
C VAL A 138 -3.76 2.28 5.15
N SER A 139 -3.87 2.98 6.28
CA SER A 139 -2.75 3.39 7.12
C SER A 139 -3.02 2.93 8.55
N ALA A 140 -2.00 2.41 9.22
CA ALA A 140 -2.08 2.00 10.62
C ALA A 140 -0.88 2.55 11.39
N SER A 141 -1.12 2.98 12.64
CA SER A 141 -0.07 3.44 13.54
C SER A 141 -0.02 2.59 14.79
N ASP A 142 1.15 2.43 15.36
CA ASP A 142 1.37 1.81 16.67
C ASP A 142 1.50 2.85 17.80
N VAL A 143 1.70 2.38 19.04
CA VAL A 143 1.84 3.24 20.24
C VAL A 143 3.12 4.08 20.21
N ASP A 144 4.13 3.68 19.45
CA ASP A 144 5.40 4.38 19.29
C ASP A 144 5.38 5.39 18.13
N GLY A 145 4.24 5.48 17.41
CA GLY A 145 4.06 6.40 16.29
C GLY A 145 4.61 5.90 14.96
N ASN A 146 5.04 4.63 14.88
CA ASN A 146 5.45 4.06 13.60
C ASN A 146 4.23 3.78 12.72
N VAL A 147 4.36 4.03 11.43
CA VAL A 147 3.25 3.96 10.48
C VAL A 147 3.47 2.87 9.44
N GLY A 148 2.48 2.00 9.29
CA GLY A 148 2.34 1.08 8.17
C GLY A 148 1.36 1.63 7.13
N ARG A 149 1.53 1.25 5.85
CA ARG A 149 0.66 1.66 4.75
C ARG A 149 0.51 0.53 3.72
N ALA A 150 -0.70 0.37 3.21
CA ALA A 150 -0.97 -0.48 2.06
C ALA A 150 -1.86 0.25 1.03
N PRO A 151 -1.50 0.28 -0.28
CA PRO A 151 -0.28 -0.29 -0.83
C PRO A 151 0.96 0.45 -0.32
N ILE A 152 2.10 -0.24 -0.29
CA ILE A 152 3.38 0.38 0.07
C ILE A 152 3.75 1.38 -1.02
N PHE A 153 3.99 2.62 -0.60
CA PHE A 153 4.40 3.70 -1.49
C PHE A 153 5.65 4.37 -0.92
N LEU A 154 6.79 4.09 -1.53
CA LEU A 154 8.10 4.42 -0.95
C LEU A 154 8.63 5.79 -1.36
N ASP A 155 8.24 6.30 -2.53
CA ASP A 155 8.75 7.57 -3.04
C ASP A 155 7.69 8.26 -3.92
N ARG A 156 7.56 9.58 -3.75
CA ARG A 156 6.69 10.43 -4.56
C ARG A 156 7.44 11.10 -5.70
N THR A 157 8.76 10.92 -5.77
CA THR A 157 9.61 11.58 -6.76
C THR A 157 10.20 10.58 -7.74
N GLY A 158 10.26 10.94 -9.01
CA GLY A 158 10.97 10.19 -10.03
C GLY A 158 10.22 8.99 -10.60
N ASN A 159 10.95 7.90 -10.83
CA ASN A 159 10.49 6.72 -11.56
C ASN A 159 9.86 5.64 -10.67
N ASN A 160 9.28 6.02 -9.53
CA ASN A 160 8.62 5.06 -8.66
C ASN A 160 7.37 4.49 -9.34
N GLN A 161 7.35 3.17 -9.57
CA GLN A 161 6.24 2.45 -10.19
C GLN A 161 5.36 1.74 -9.15
N SER A 162 5.62 1.91 -7.84
CA SER A 162 4.75 1.35 -6.81
C SER A 162 3.37 2.03 -6.86
N PRO A 163 2.27 1.27 -6.72
CA PRO A 163 0.94 1.84 -6.70
C PRO A 163 0.76 2.74 -5.47
N GLU A 164 0.34 3.98 -5.69
CA GLU A 164 0.07 4.90 -4.59
C GLU A 164 -1.26 4.58 -3.90
N TYR A 165 -2.23 4.08 -4.63
CA TYR A 165 -3.56 3.76 -4.15
C TYR A 165 -4.05 2.41 -4.70
N PHE A 166 -4.94 1.76 -3.97
CA PHE A 166 -5.94 0.88 -4.54
C PHE A 166 -7.01 1.74 -5.21
N GLY A 167 -7.82 1.16 -6.10
CA GLY A 167 -8.87 1.96 -6.71
C GLY A 167 -9.89 1.16 -7.49
N THR A 168 -11.02 1.80 -7.72
CA THR A 168 -12.10 1.32 -8.58
C THR A 168 -12.74 2.49 -9.32
N VAL A 169 -13.48 2.21 -10.38
CA VAL A 169 -14.29 3.19 -11.08
C VAL A 169 -15.76 2.87 -10.85
N ILE A 170 -16.54 3.90 -10.57
CA ILE A 170 -17.98 3.77 -10.35
C ILE A 170 -18.66 3.53 -11.71
N ARG A 171 -19.29 2.39 -11.85
CA ARG A 171 -19.92 1.98 -13.11
C ARG A 171 -21.15 2.84 -13.43
N ASP A 172 -21.25 3.28 -14.66
CA ASP A 172 -22.50 3.83 -15.20
C ASP A 172 -23.41 2.68 -15.64
N ALA A 173 -24.53 2.48 -14.95
CA ALA A 173 -25.51 1.44 -15.26
C ALA A 173 -26.14 1.60 -16.66
N ARG A 174 -26.05 2.80 -17.25
CA ARG A 174 -26.56 3.07 -18.60
C ARG A 174 -25.62 2.59 -19.71
N LEU A 175 -24.36 2.31 -19.38
CA LEU A 175 -23.40 1.80 -20.36
C LEU A 175 -23.65 0.31 -20.61
N ALA A 176 -24.35 0.00 -21.68
CA ALA A 176 -24.51 -1.35 -22.22
C ALA A 176 -23.43 -1.60 -23.28
N ALA A 177 -22.20 -1.76 -22.87
CA ALA A 177 -21.10 -1.99 -23.80
C ALA A 177 -21.04 -3.45 -24.24
N GLN A 178 -21.00 -3.69 -25.56
CA GLN A 178 -20.72 -5.00 -26.15
C GLN A 178 -19.21 -5.29 -26.26
N LEU A 179 -18.39 -4.26 -26.11
CA LEU A 179 -16.93 -4.34 -26.15
C LEU A 179 -16.36 -4.17 -24.73
N PRO A 180 -15.17 -4.73 -24.46
CA PRO A 180 -14.47 -4.50 -23.20
C PRO A 180 -14.29 -3.01 -22.91
N ILE A 181 -14.56 -2.62 -21.67
CA ILE A 181 -14.33 -1.26 -21.20
C ILE A 181 -12.95 -1.24 -20.53
N PHE A 182 -12.06 -0.39 -21.05
CA PHE A 182 -10.77 -0.12 -20.42
C PHE A 182 -10.90 1.11 -19.53
N GLN A 183 -10.42 0.98 -18.29
CA GLN A 183 -10.38 2.05 -17.34
C GLN A 183 -8.93 2.45 -17.09
N TRP A 184 -8.65 3.73 -17.12
CA TRP A 184 -7.34 4.28 -16.93
C TRP A 184 -7.28 5.06 -15.63
N PHE A 185 -6.38 4.65 -14.74
CA PHE A 185 -6.09 5.37 -13.52
C PHE A 185 -4.87 6.27 -13.74
N ALA A 186 -5.08 7.58 -13.72
CA ALA A 186 -4.02 8.56 -13.81
C ALA A 186 -3.60 9.07 -12.44
N GLN A 187 -2.31 9.36 -12.27
CA GLN A 187 -1.75 9.85 -11.01
C GLN A 187 -2.19 11.29 -10.72
N SER A 188 -2.32 12.11 -11.75
CA SER A 188 -2.72 13.51 -11.65
C SER A 188 -3.64 13.90 -12.80
N GLU A 189 -4.38 15.00 -12.63
CA GLU A 189 -5.23 15.56 -13.67
C GLU A 189 -4.43 15.97 -14.92
N SER A 190 -3.23 16.53 -14.72
CA SER A 190 -2.36 16.88 -15.84
C SER A 190 -1.90 15.65 -16.62
N ALA A 191 -1.58 14.54 -15.95
CA ALA A 191 -1.25 13.28 -16.61
C ALA A 191 -2.45 12.69 -17.36
N ALA A 192 -3.66 12.81 -16.83
CA ALA A 192 -4.88 12.36 -17.49
C ALA A 192 -5.21 13.16 -18.76
N ASN A 193 -4.87 14.43 -18.78
CA ASN A 193 -5.16 15.36 -19.89
C ASN A 193 -4.04 15.44 -20.94
N THR A 194 -2.92 14.74 -20.74
CA THR A 194 -1.85 14.67 -21.74
C THR A 194 -2.32 13.80 -22.91
N ARG A 195 -2.45 14.36 -24.09
CA ARG A 195 -2.83 13.69 -25.33
C ARG A 195 -1.61 13.45 -26.22
#